data_9709b0638c1caa2ed1e537c9be34ef9f
#
_entry.id   9709b0638c1caa2ed1e537c9be34ef9f
#
_cell.length_a   1.000
_cell.length_b   1.000
_cell.length_c   1.000
_cell.angle_alpha   90.00
_cell.angle_beta   90.00
_cell.angle_gamma   90.00
#
_symmetry.space_group_name_H-M   'P 1'
#
loop_
_entity.id
_entity.type
_entity.pdbx_description
1 polymer ?
#
loop_
_entity_poly.entity_id
_entity_poly.type
_entity_poly.pdbx_seq_one_letter_code
_entity_poly.pdbx_strand_id
1 'polypeptide(L)'
;MANSHPIGSQSPLGEVPEKMLAQVVRSERFGDPRTAFQIEEIDIPSLKPDEVLISVMAAGINFNNVWAARGIPIDVIKIRQKMGEPYDFHIGGSDVSGVVYAVGGDVENVSIGDEVVVHHGWWRPDDPWVQAGKDPMLAPSAAIWGYNTNFGSFAQFCVAQGHAVLPKAPHLSWEEAAAPTLVGTT
;
A
#
# COMPACT_ATOMS: atom_id res chain seq x y z
N MET A 1 26.12 6.33 -2.16
CA MET A 1 24.87 6.92 -1.63
C MET A 1 24.20 5.83 -0.83
N ALA A 2 23.58 6.13 0.29
CA ALA A 2 22.84 5.11 1.05
C ALA A 2 21.64 4.68 0.18
N ASN A 3 21.49 3.36 -0.05
CA ASN A 3 20.44 2.83 -0.93
C ASN A 3 19.05 2.90 -0.28
N SER A 4 18.99 3.06 1.05
CA SER A 4 17.76 3.26 1.83
C SER A 4 17.97 4.32 2.92
N HIS A 5 16.88 4.92 3.42
CA HIS A 5 16.94 5.88 4.52
C HIS A 5 16.79 5.15 5.88
N PRO A 6 17.52 5.60 6.94
CA PRO A 6 17.34 5.09 8.28
C PRO A 6 15.89 5.22 8.76
N ILE A 7 15.46 4.31 9.65
CA ILE A 7 14.12 4.41 10.28
C ILE A 7 14.01 5.78 10.98
N GLY A 8 12.88 6.46 10.77
CA GLY A 8 12.61 7.79 11.33
C GLY A 8 13.22 8.96 10.58
N SER A 9 13.88 8.71 9.43
CA SER A 9 14.31 9.76 8.51
C SER A 9 13.52 9.72 7.20
N GLN A 10 13.43 10.88 6.55
CA GLN A 10 12.82 11.01 5.23
C GLN A 10 13.84 11.54 4.24
N SER A 11 13.73 11.12 2.98
CA SER A 11 14.44 11.79 1.88
C SER A 11 13.86 13.18 1.64
N PRO A 12 14.64 14.10 1.03
CA PRO A 12 14.08 15.34 0.54
C PRO A 12 12.85 15.10 -0.34
N LEU A 13 11.86 15.99 -0.27
CA LEU A 13 10.60 15.84 -1.01
C LEU A 13 10.85 15.62 -2.50
N GLY A 14 10.24 14.58 -3.05
CA GLY A 14 10.41 14.18 -4.46
C GLY A 14 11.68 13.40 -4.78
N GLU A 15 12.59 13.24 -3.82
CA GLU A 15 13.77 12.37 -3.98
C GLU A 15 13.44 10.96 -3.49
N VAL A 16 13.19 10.05 -4.43
CA VAL A 16 12.87 8.66 -4.14
C VAL A 16 14.17 7.85 -4.08
N PRO A 17 14.47 7.17 -2.94
CA PRO A 17 15.62 6.28 -2.87
C PRO A 17 15.41 5.02 -3.72
N GLU A 18 16.49 4.28 -4.00
CA GLU A 18 16.37 3.00 -4.73
C GLU A 18 15.67 1.93 -3.89
N LYS A 19 15.87 1.98 -2.56
CA LYS A 19 15.40 0.96 -1.61
C LYS A 19 14.71 1.59 -0.41
N MET A 20 13.89 0.78 0.24
CA MET A 20 13.18 1.13 1.48
C MET A 20 13.27 0.01 2.50
N LEU A 21 13.11 0.34 3.76
CA LEU A 21 12.84 -0.63 4.82
C LEU A 21 11.34 -0.92 4.88
N ALA A 22 11.00 -2.21 4.94
CA ALA A 22 9.62 -2.68 5.02
C ALA A 22 9.47 -3.83 6.01
N GLN A 23 8.30 -3.96 6.62
CA GLN A 23 7.91 -5.15 7.35
C GLN A 23 7.34 -6.18 6.37
N VAL A 24 8.13 -7.21 6.11
CA VAL A 24 7.90 -8.18 5.05
C VAL A 24 7.45 -9.52 5.62
N VAL A 25 6.41 -10.08 5.00
CA VAL A 25 5.99 -11.47 5.20
C VAL A 25 6.44 -12.30 4.01
N ARG A 26 6.98 -13.51 4.28
CA ARG A 26 7.32 -14.52 3.28
C ARG A 26 6.59 -15.83 3.58
N SER A 27 6.30 -16.63 2.56
CA SER A 27 5.51 -17.87 2.72
C SER A 27 6.14 -18.87 3.70
N GLU A 28 7.47 -18.95 3.76
CA GLU A 28 8.19 -19.83 4.70
C GLU A 28 8.12 -19.37 6.16
N ARG A 29 7.64 -18.14 6.41
CA ARG A 29 7.46 -17.57 7.75
C ARG A 29 6.00 -17.46 8.18
N PHE A 30 5.05 -17.98 7.41
CA PHE A 30 3.65 -17.94 7.79
C PHE A 30 3.41 -18.54 9.17
N GLY A 31 2.66 -17.83 10.03
CA GLY A 31 2.37 -18.26 11.38
C GLY A 31 2.04 -17.12 12.34
N ASP A 32 2.75 -17.06 13.45
CA ASP A 32 2.59 -15.98 14.44
C ASP A 32 3.03 -14.64 13.84
N PRO A 33 2.18 -13.62 13.81
CA PRO A 33 2.54 -12.30 13.27
C PRO A 33 3.82 -11.70 13.86
N ARG A 34 4.11 -11.99 15.14
CA ARG A 34 5.31 -11.48 15.83
C ARG A 34 6.62 -11.99 15.22
N THR A 35 6.58 -13.10 14.50
CA THR A 35 7.75 -13.71 13.85
C THR A 35 7.65 -13.72 12.33
N ALA A 36 6.43 -13.67 11.77
CA ALA A 36 6.20 -13.64 10.34
C ALA A 36 6.64 -12.31 9.71
N PHE A 37 6.35 -11.18 10.37
CA PHE A 37 6.83 -9.87 9.95
C PHE A 37 8.29 -9.68 10.34
N GLN A 38 9.13 -9.38 9.36
CA GLN A 38 10.54 -9.03 9.56
C GLN A 38 10.89 -7.78 8.76
N ILE A 39 11.78 -6.94 9.32
CA ILE A 39 12.25 -5.75 8.60
C ILE A 39 13.29 -6.21 7.57
N GLU A 40 13.01 -5.92 6.30
CA GLU A 40 13.89 -6.20 5.17
C GLU A 40 14.09 -4.93 4.35
N GLU A 41 15.23 -4.84 3.66
CA GLU A 41 15.48 -3.82 2.65
C GLU A 41 14.94 -4.33 1.31
N ILE A 42 14.00 -3.59 0.73
CA ILE A 42 13.29 -3.94 -0.50
C ILE A 42 13.46 -2.81 -1.53
N ASP A 43 13.60 -3.17 -2.78
CA ASP A 43 13.61 -2.20 -3.88
C ASP A 43 12.26 -1.50 -3.97
N ILE A 44 12.27 -0.17 -4.12
CA ILE A 44 11.04 0.58 -4.38
C ILE A 44 10.57 0.27 -5.80
N PRO A 45 9.32 -0.18 -6.00
CA PRO A 45 8.85 -0.57 -7.32
C PRO A 45 8.70 0.64 -8.24
N SER A 46 8.91 0.44 -9.54
CA SER A 46 8.53 1.43 -10.55
C SER A 46 7.02 1.60 -10.56
N LEU A 47 6.55 2.84 -10.60
CA LEU A 47 5.13 3.15 -10.66
C LEU A 47 4.54 2.81 -12.02
N LYS A 48 3.32 2.29 -12.02
CA LYS A 48 2.47 2.29 -13.21
C LYS A 48 1.91 3.68 -13.49
N PRO A 49 1.38 3.94 -14.69
CA PRO A 49 0.87 5.27 -15.04
C PRO A 49 -0.23 5.80 -14.09
N ASP A 50 -1.03 4.92 -13.50
CA ASP A 50 -2.14 5.24 -12.59
C ASP A 50 -1.77 5.18 -11.10
N GLU A 51 -0.49 4.97 -10.75
CA GLU A 51 -0.04 4.75 -9.37
C GLU A 51 0.65 5.98 -8.76
N VAL A 52 0.59 6.05 -7.43
CA VAL A 52 1.18 7.10 -6.59
C VAL A 52 2.11 6.44 -5.58
N LEU A 53 3.32 6.98 -5.41
CA LEU A 53 4.25 6.62 -4.34
C LEU A 53 4.04 7.59 -3.17
N ILE A 54 3.79 7.03 -1.99
CA ILE A 54 3.50 7.78 -0.78
C ILE A 54 4.55 7.44 0.28
N SER A 55 5.24 8.46 0.81
CA SER A 55 6.06 8.31 2.03
C SER A 55 5.13 8.17 3.23
N VAL A 56 5.22 7.04 3.92
CA VAL A 56 4.32 6.69 5.01
C VAL A 56 4.68 7.48 6.27
N MET A 57 3.72 8.25 6.78
CA MET A 57 3.84 8.99 8.05
C MET A 57 3.22 8.23 9.21
N ALA A 58 2.07 7.57 8.99
CA ALA A 58 1.44 6.67 9.92
C ALA A 58 0.72 5.54 9.20
N ALA A 59 0.70 4.36 9.81
CA ALA A 59 0.02 3.17 9.32
C ALA A 59 -0.84 2.57 10.43
N GLY A 60 -2.11 2.29 10.15
CA GLY A 60 -3.02 1.61 11.06
C GLY A 60 -2.80 0.10 11.07
N ILE A 61 -3.08 -0.54 12.21
CA ILE A 61 -3.03 -1.99 12.35
C ILE A 61 -4.46 -2.53 12.36
N ASN A 62 -4.74 -3.49 11.48
CA ASN A 62 -6.03 -4.16 11.40
C ASN A 62 -5.86 -5.69 11.27
N PHE A 63 -6.96 -6.44 11.29
CA PHE A 63 -6.90 -7.89 11.32
C PHE A 63 -6.45 -8.53 10.00
N ASN A 64 -6.52 -7.81 8.87
CA ASN A 64 -5.98 -8.26 7.58
C ASN A 64 -4.49 -8.62 7.68
N ASN A 65 -3.75 -7.87 8.51
CA ASN A 65 -2.33 -8.12 8.73
C ASN A 65 -2.07 -9.45 9.45
N VAL A 66 -2.97 -9.84 10.38
CA VAL A 66 -2.91 -11.14 11.05
C VAL A 66 -3.18 -12.27 10.05
N TRP A 67 -4.16 -12.09 9.17
CA TRP A 67 -4.45 -13.07 8.12
C TRP A 67 -3.29 -13.20 7.13
N ALA A 68 -2.74 -12.08 6.66
CA ALA A 68 -1.58 -12.08 5.76
C ALA A 68 -0.38 -12.79 6.38
N ALA A 69 -0.07 -12.51 7.66
CA ALA A 69 1.02 -13.16 8.40
C ALA A 69 0.82 -14.68 8.53
N ARG A 70 -0.42 -15.13 8.61
CA ARG A 70 -0.76 -16.56 8.73
C ARG A 70 -0.92 -17.27 7.39
N GLY A 71 -1.03 -16.54 6.29
CA GLY A 71 -1.36 -17.11 4.98
C GLY A 71 -2.76 -17.73 4.90
N ILE A 72 -3.69 -17.32 5.78
CA ILE A 72 -5.07 -17.82 5.87
C ILE A 72 -6.05 -16.64 6.07
N PRO A 73 -7.30 -16.71 5.55
CA PRO A 73 -7.90 -17.81 4.78
C PRO A 73 -7.32 -17.96 3.38
N ILE A 74 -6.52 -17.01 2.91
CA ILE A 74 -5.89 -17.03 1.59
C ILE A 74 -4.40 -16.74 1.71
N ASP A 75 -3.59 -17.44 0.89
CA ASP A 75 -2.17 -17.13 0.66
C ASP A 75 -2.08 -16.01 -0.39
N VAL A 76 -1.97 -14.76 0.11
CA VAL A 76 -1.96 -13.57 -0.74
C VAL A 76 -0.73 -13.52 -1.66
N ILE A 77 0.40 -14.09 -1.27
CA ILE A 77 1.62 -14.17 -2.08
C ILE A 77 1.36 -15.10 -3.28
N LYS A 78 0.91 -16.31 -3.01
CA LYS A 78 0.66 -17.32 -4.04
C LYS A 78 -0.44 -16.92 -5.02
N ILE A 79 -1.48 -16.22 -4.55
CA ILE A 79 -2.55 -15.73 -5.43
C ILE A 79 -1.97 -14.69 -6.39
N ARG A 80 -1.22 -13.70 -5.91
CA ARG A 80 -0.63 -12.66 -6.75
C ARG A 80 0.40 -13.22 -7.73
N GLN A 81 1.21 -14.21 -7.31
CA GLN A 81 2.11 -14.91 -8.22
C GLN A 81 1.36 -15.62 -9.36
N LYS A 82 0.20 -16.25 -9.06
CA LYS A 82 -0.67 -16.84 -10.10
C LYS A 82 -1.26 -15.80 -11.05
N MET A 83 -1.38 -14.55 -10.61
CA MET A 83 -1.82 -13.43 -11.43
C MET A 83 -0.66 -12.75 -12.18
N GLY A 84 0.58 -13.26 -12.05
CA GLY A 84 1.75 -12.79 -12.79
C GLY A 84 2.65 -11.83 -12.03
N GLU A 85 2.41 -11.56 -10.73
CA GLU A 85 3.37 -10.77 -9.94
C GLU A 85 4.64 -11.59 -9.67
N PRO A 86 5.84 -10.96 -9.82
CA PRO A 86 7.10 -11.67 -9.67
C PRO A 86 7.56 -11.83 -8.20
N TYR A 87 6.87 -11.17 -7.26
CA TYR A 87 7.31 -11.05 -5.87
C TYR A 87 6.98 -12.30 -5.05
N ASP A 88 7.95 -12.78 -4.27
CA ASP A 88 7.83 -13.90 -3.33
C ASP A 88 7.59 -13.43 -1.88
N PHE A 89 7.20 -12.18 -1.72
CA PHE A 89 6.94 -11.53 -0.44
C PHE A 89 5.66 -10.69 -0.46
N HIS A 90 5.23 -10.30 0.73
CA HIS A 90 4.10 -9.39 0.94
C HIS A 90 4.47 -8.28 1.92
N ILE A 91 4.23 -7.03 1.51
CA ILE A 91 4.24 -5.86 2.36
C ILE A 91 2.77 -5.48 2.58
N GLY A 92 2.27 -5.73 3.79
CA GLY A 92 0.89 -5.46 4.19
C GLY A 92 0.66 -4.00 4.59
N GLY A 93 -0.49 -3.77 5.24
CA GLY A 93 -0.91 -2.45 5.72
C GLY A 93 -1.94 -1.81 4.79
N SER A 94 -3.20 -1.75 5.25
CA SER A 94 -4.35 -1.25 4.48
C SER A 94 -4.85 0.11 5.00
N ASP A 95 -4.16 0.68 5.98
CA ASP A 95 -4.46 1.97 6.59
C ASP A 95 -3.22 2.86 6.50
N VAL A 96 -3.35 4.07 5.96
CA VAL A 96 -2.20 4.97 5.79
C VAL A 96 -2.61 6.44 5.77
N SER A 97 -1.73 7.25 6.31
CA SER A 97 -1.57 8.66 5.98
C SER A 97 -0.12 8.95 5.63
N GLY A 98 0.12 9.85 4.70
CA GLY A 98 1.48 10.12 4.23
C GLY A 98 1.56 11.30 3.28
N VAL A 99 2.73 11.45 2.69
CA VAL A 99 3.05 12.53 1.74
C VAL A 99 3.35 11.92 0.37
N VAL A 100 2.80 12.48 -0.68
CA VAL A 100 3.06 12.06 -2.07
C VAL A 100 4.50 12.40 -2.45
N TYR A 101 5.28 11.41 -2.92
CA TYR A 101 6.66 11.56 -3.36
C TYR A 101 6.86 11.39 -4.87
N ALA A 102 6.02 10.59 -5.50
CA ALA A 102 6.01 10.47 -6.96
C ALA A 102 4.60 10.11 -7.45
N VAL A 103 4.30 10.47 -8.69
CA VAL A 103 3.03 10.18 -9.35
C VAL A 103 3.28 9.57 -10.72
N GLY A 104 2.45 8.63 -11.12
CA GLY A 104 2.40 8.09 -12.48
C GLY A 104 1.82 9.11 -13.47
N GLY A 105 2.09 8.92 -14.76
CA GLY A 105 1.75 9.89 -15.80
C GLY A 105 0.25 10.15 -16.01
N ASP A 106 -0.61 9.23 -15.58
CA ASP A 106 -2.07 9.34 -15.71
C ASP A 106 -2.76 9.82 -14.42
N VAL A 107 -1.98 10.15 -13.37
CA VAL A 107 -2.51 10.66 -12.10
C VAL A 107 -2.72 12.17 -12.19
N GLU A 108 -3.95 12.63 -12.02
CA GLU A 108 -4.33 14.05 -12.14
C GLU A 108 -4.87 14.66 -10.84
N ASN A 109 -5.22 13.83 -9.85
CA ASN A 109 -5.93 14.26 -8.64
C ASN A 109 -5.05 14.63 -7.46
N VAL A 110 -3.75 14.29 -7.50
CA VAL A 110 -2.77 14.61 -6.46
C VAL A 110 -1.42 14.99 -7.07
N SER A 111 -0.60 15.71 -6.29
CA SER A 111 0.71 16.20 -6.68
C SER A 111 1.77 15.86 -5.62
N ILE A 112 3.05 15.88 -6.01
CA ILE A 112 4.18 15.71 -5.08
C ILE A 112 4.08 16.77 -3.97
N GLY A 113 4.14 16.32 -2.72
CA GLY A 113 4.03 17.16 -1.53
C GLY A 113 2.65 17.18 -0.89
N ASP A 114 1.63 16.64 -1.55
CA ASP A 114 0.29 16.57 -0.96
C ASP A 114 0.26 15.63 0.24
N GLU A 115 -0.41 16.06 1.32
CA GLU A 115 -0.72 15.22 2.48
C GLU A 115 -1.99 14.42 2.20
N VAL A 116 -1.88 13.09 2.28
CA VAL A 116 -2.91 12.19 1.78
C VAL A 116 -3.24 11.04 2.73
N VAL A 117 -4.39 10.43 2.52
CA VAL A 117 -4.82 9.13 3.00
C VAL A 117 -5.18 8.24 1.82
N VAL A 118 -5.23 6.93 2.02
CA VAL A 118 -5.59 5.98 0.96
C VAL A 118 -6.86 5.23 1.33
N HIS A 119 -7.85 5.23 0.44
CA HIS A 119 -9.00 4.35 0.50
C HIS A 119 -8.56 2.90 0.21
N HIS A 120 -9.04 1.95 0.98
CA HIS A 120 -8.61 0.55 0.89
C HIS A 120 -9.09 -0.19 -0.36
N GLY A 121 -10.02 0.35 -1.13
CA GLY A 121 -10.52 -0.27 -2.35
C GLY A 121 -9.48 -0.25 -3.47
N TRP A 122 -9.31 -1.41 -4.10
CA TRP A 122 -8.51 -1.57 -5.30
C TRP A 122 -9.32 -2.32 -6.35
N TRP A 123 -9.24 -1.92 -7.62
CA TRP A 123 -9.87 -2.60 -8.76
C TRP A 123 -9.13 -2.30 -10.05
N ARG A 124 -9.39 -3.09 -11.05
CA ARG A 124 -8.87 -2.83 -12.40
C ARG A 124 -9.77 -1.81 -13.10
N PRO A 125 -9.23 -0.69 -13.59
CA PRO A 125 -10.02 0.30 -14.34
C PRO A 125 -10.68 -0.27 -15.61
N ASP A 126 -10.05 -1.27 -16.24
CA ASP A 126 -10.52 -1.94 -17.46
C ASP A 126 -11.50 -3.10 -17.19
N ASP A 127 -11.87 -3.36 -15.94
CA ASP A 127 -12.87 -4.38 -15.61
C ASP A 127 -14.22 -4.04 -16.27
N PRO A 128 -14.84 -4.97 -17.01
CA PRO A 128 -16.13 -4.73 -17.66
C PRO A 128 -17.25 -4.26 -16.73
N TRP A 129 -17.21 -4.67 -15.47
CA TRP A 129 -18.16 -4.24 -14.44
C TRP A 129 -17.97 -2.75 -14.13
N VAL A 130 -16.72 -2.31 -13.97
CA VAL A 130 -16.35 -0.91 -13.71
C VAL A 130 -16.68 -0.05 -14.94
N GLN A 131 -16.34 -0.53 -16.13
CA GLN A 131 -16.66 0.14 -17.40
C GLN A 131 -18.16 0.28 -17.65
N ALA A 132 -18.98 -0.60 -17.07
CA ALA A 132 -20.44 -0.48 -17.10
C ALA A 132 -21.01 0.53 -16.08
N GLY A 133 -20.16 1.29 -15.37
CA GLY A 133 -20.55 2.29 -14.38
C GLY A 133 -21.15 1.72 -13.08
N LYS A 134 -20.87 0.46 -12.79
CA LYS A 134 -21.32 -0.21 -11.56
C LYS A 134 -20.30 0.01 -10.43
N ASP A 135 -20.72 -0.24 -9.19
CA ASP A 135 -19.88 -0.09 -7.99
C ASP A 135 -18.58 -0.90 -8.14
N PRO A 136 -17.41 -0.25 -8.20
CA PRO A 136 -16.12 -0.92 -8.39
C PRO A 136 -15.77 -1.91 -7.28
N MET A 137 -16.24 -1.70 -6.05
CA MET A 137 -15.97 -2.62 -4.93
C MET A 137 -16.72 -3.96 -5.07
N LEU A 138 -17.69 -4.05 -5.99
CA LEU A 138 -18.39 -5.29 -6.34
C LEU A 138 -17.88 -5.91 -7.64
N ALA A 139 -16.83 -5.35 -8.24
CA ALA A 139 -16.24 -5.87 -9.47
C ALA A 139 -15.54 -7.23 -9.23
N PRO A 140 -15.50 -8.13 -10.22
CA PRO A 140 -14.69 -9.35 -10.16
C PRO A 140 -13.21 -9.11 -9.86
N SER A 141 -12.67 -7.97 -10.23
CA SER A 141 -11.30 -7.56 -9.95
C SER A 141 -11.11 -6.87 -8.60
N ALA A 142 -12.20 -6.61 -7.84
CA ALA A 142 -12.10 -5.90 -6.57
C ALA A 142 -11.19 -6.60 -5.56
N ALA A 143 -10.38 -5.82 -4.88
CA ALA A 143 -9.42 -6.28 -3.90
C ALA A 143 -9.30 -5.26 -2.76
N ILE A 144 -8.70 -5.68 -1.66
CA ILE A 144 -8.35 -4.77 -0.55
C ILE A 144 -6.89 -4.38 -0.70
N TRP A 145 -6.64 -3.09 -0.90
CA TRP A 145 -5.30 -2.53 -0.93
C TRP A 145 -4.52 -2.87 0.34
N GLY A 146 -3.25 -3.23 0.20
CA GLY A 146 -2.38 -3.61 1.32
C GLY A 146 -2.75 -4.93 2.02
N TYR A 147 -3.76 -5.67 1.50
CA TYR A 147 -4.05 -7.05 1.91
C TYR A 147 -3.97 -7.99 0.69
N ASN A 148 -4.80 -7.77 -0.33
CA ASN A 148 -4.73 -8.56 -1.56
C ASN A 148 -3.66 -8.03 -2.53
N THR A 149 -3.27 -6.76 -2.40
CA THR A 149 -2.19 -6.13 -3.17
C THR A 149 -0.89 -6.11 -2.39
N ASN A 150 0.25 -5.91 -3.06
CA ASN A 150 1.56 -5.70 -2.44
C ASN A 150 1.84 -4.21 -2.21
N PHE A 151 2.99 -3.91 -1.56
CA PHE A 151 3.47 -2.57 -1.31
C PHE A 151 2.48 -1.69 -0.51
N GLY A 152 1.86 -2.29 0.53
CA GLY A 152 1.03 -1.58 1.50
C GLY A 152 1.84 -0.72 2.48
N SER A 153 1.16 -0.19 3.50
CA SER A 153 1.72 0.86 4.37
C SER A 153 2.72 0.38 5.43
N PHE A 154 3.01 -0.92 5.53
CA PHE A 154 4.02 -1.40 6.47
C PHE A 154 5.45 -1.28 5.93
N ALA A 155 5.77 -0.13 5.34
CA ALA A 155 7.05 0.24 4.76
C ALA A 155 7.29 1.74 4.88
N GLN A 156 8.50 2.20 4.54
CA GLN A 156 8.78 3.64 4.45
C GLN A 156 8.02 4.31 3.29
N PHE A 157 7.76 3.56 2.23
CA PHE A 157 6.94 4.00 1.10
C PHE A 157 5.91 2.93 0.75
N CYS A 158 4.73 3.36 0.33
CA CYS A 158 3.69 2.48 -0.21
C CYS A 158 3.24 2.95 -1.58
N VAL A 159 2.61 2.04 -2.34
CA VAL A 159 2.08 2.32 -3.68
C VAL A 159 0.57 2.14 -3.67
N ALA A 160 -0.15 3.14 -4.15
CA ALA A 160 -1.61 3.11 -4.27
C ALA A 160 -2.06 3.61 -5.65
N GLN A 161 -3.24 3.20 -6.11
CA GLN A 161 -3.84 3.77 -7.32
C GLN A 161 -4.29 5.21 -7.07
N GLY A 162 -4.07 6.11 -8.01
CA GLY A 162 -4.37 7.53 -7.89
C GLY A 162 -5.81 7.81 -7.44
N HIS A 163 -6.80 7.08 -8.00
CA HIS A 163 -8.20 7.26 -7.63
C HIS A 163 -8.53 6.93 -6.16
N ALA A 164 -7.69 6.12 -5.49
CA ALA A 164 -7.85 5.77 -4.08
C ALA A 164 -7.14 6.76 -3.14
N VAL A 165 -6.35 7.68 -3.67
CA VAL A 165 -5.59 8.66 -2.88
C VAL A 165 -6.44 9.91 -2.69
N LEU A 166 -6.68 10.27 -1.43
CA LEU A 166 -7.56 11.37 -1.03
C LEU A 166 -6.78 12.37 -0.15
N PRO A 167 -7.13 13.67 -0.19
CA PRO A 167 -6.52 14.65 0.70
C PRO A 167 -6.73 14.30 2.18
N LYS A 168 -5.67 14.38 2.97
CA LYS A 168 -5.74 14.28 4.43
C LYS A 168 -6.44 15.53 4.99
N ALA A 169 -7.36 15.34 5.92
CA ALA A 169 -7.97 16.47 6.62
C ALA A 169 -6.89 17.23 7.44
N PRO A 170 -6.74 18.57 7.26
CA PRO A 170 -5.60 19.31 7.80
C PRO A 170 -5.59 19.42 9.33
N HIS A 171 -6.73 19.20 9.99
CA HIS A 171 -6.87 19.27 11.44
C HIS A 171 -6.55 17.93 12.16
N LEU A 172 -6.36 16.83 11.42
CA LEU A 172 -6.02 15.54 11.96
C LEU A 172 -4.51 15.34 12.01
N SER A 173 -4.01 14.67 13.06
CA SER A 173 -2.65 14.14 13.07
C SER A 173 -2.50 13.04 12.02
N TRP A 174 -1.28 12.59 11.78
CA TRP A 174 -1.03 11.47 10.86
C TRP A 174 -1.70 10.19 11.35
N GLU A 175 -1.61 9.90 12.64
CA GLU A 175 -2.18 8.72 13.26
C GLU A 175 -3.71 8.75 13.24
N GLU A 176 -4.32 9.90 13.55
CA GLU A 176 -5.77 10.08 13.51
C GLU A 176 -6.31 9.92 12.09
N ALA A 177 -5.56 10.41 11.10
CA ALA A 177 -5.95 10.31 9.69
C ALA A 177 -5.79 8.89 9.15
N ALA A 178 -4.74 8.14 9.57
CA ALA A 178 -4.51 6.77 9.12
C ALA A 178 -5.52 5.78 9.72
N ALA A 179 -5.84 5.91 11.01
CA ALA A 179 -6.58 4.91 11.76
C ALA A 179 -7.93 4.46 11.16
N PRO A 180 -8.77 5.34 10.54
CA PRO A 180 -10.08 4.95 10.05
C PRO A 180 -10.12 4.53 8.58
N THR A 181 -9.01 4.52 7.85
CA THR A 181 -9.06 4.40 6.37
C THR A 181 -9.61 3.06 5.89
N LEU A 182 -9.36 1.96 6.60
CA LEU A 182 -10.02 0.68 6.35
C LEU A 182 -11.31 0.55 7.16
N VAL A 183 -11.22 0.62 8.49
CA VAL A 183 -12.34 0.27 9.36
C VAL A 183 -13.48 1.27 9.36
N GLY A 184 -13.24 2.50 8.93
CA GLY A 184 -14.26 3.54 8.79
C GLY A 184 -15.05 3.48 7.49
N THR A 185 -14.61 2.66 6.53
CA THR A 185 -15.20 2.55 5.19
C THR A 185 -15.68 1.13 4.83
N THR A 186 -15.55 0.18 5.76
CA THR A 186 -16.06 -1.21 5.63
C THR A 186 -17.35 -1.45 6.40
#